data_f953c54184ec2526538ca2176dc50acf
#
_entry.id   f953c54184ec2526538ca2176dc50acf
#
_cell.length_a   1.000
_cell.length_b   1.000
_cell.length_c   1.000
_cell.angle_alpha   90.00
_cell.angle_beta   90.00
_cell.angle_gamma   90.00
#
_symmetry.space_group_name_H-M   'P 1'
#
loop_
_entity.id
_entity.type
_entity.pdbx_description
1 polymer ?
#
loop_
_entity_poly.entity_id
_entity_poly.type
_entity_poly.pdbx_seq_one_letter_code
_entity_poly.pdbx_strand_id
1 'polypeptide(L)'
;MILRILSALTVLALSTQMSLAQGAAGRLQTILSGVPQSVFVGGEGAIVAGFGNGDAVRWIAVRGAQAGRNPNTPNRFAALRSAPPMQRDIIDGTPDAAIRAAVGLTALDWVQTWEVAQGPVRVGGMDIFPDSEMRLRGALFSNGFIEDQRGGAPVMWLGDADYAPDPARVDPANPFGGDMGLPMRIVFEGNRATWATGWGALDAARAPSGPNVAARADAQVVLGGLLRVGNLGGLVSVRCWLRNGAVVPIAGAETGPVEALALADYANRETEGAAMVLALADGVDADALAARLRDAWPILSTLPSPAEPEITSGGGSITVTMRSDWGDDGAATNAAYEVFLDALNGGRLGFLLNR
;
A
#
# COMPACT_ATOMS: atom_id res chain seq x y z
N MET A 1 33.79 -4.11 -33.19
CA MET A 1 32.60 -3.24 -33.00
C MET A 1 31.37 -4.01 -32.51
N ILE A 2 31.10 -5.22 -33.02
CA ILE A 2 29.94 -6.07 -32.68
C ILE A 2 29.91 -6.53 -31.21
N LEU A 3 31.08 -6.82 -30.61
CA LEU A 3 31.16 -7.31 -29.22
C LEU A 3 30.78 -6.25 -28.17
N ARG A 4 30.96 -4.97 -28.48
CA ARG A 4 30.56 -3.87 -27.55
C ARG A 4 29.06 -3.56 -27.56
N ILE A 5 28.38 -3.88 -28.66
CA ILE A 5 26.92 -3.71 -28.78
C ILE A 5 26.16 -4.79 -28.00
N LEU A 6 26.67 -6.05 -28.02
CA LEU A 6 26.08 -7.13 -27.22
C LEU A 6 26.20 -6.86 -25.71
N SER A 7 27.32 -6.32 -25.23
CA SER A 7 27.49 -6.00 -23.81
C SER A 7 26.54 -4.88 -23.34
N ALA A 8 26.27 -3.88 -24.18
CA ALA A 8 25.35 -2.80 -23.85
C ALA A 8 23.88 -3.26 -23.80
N LEU A 9 23.49 -4.17 -24.70
CA LEU A 9 22.14 -4.74 -24.71
C LEU A 9 21.90 -5.66 -23.50
N THR A 10 22.90 -6.41 -23.06
CA THR A 10 22.80 -7.28 -21.88
C THR A 10 22.71 -6.46 -20.59
N VAL A 11 23.43 -5.35 -20.48
CA VAL A 11 23.36 -4.44 -19.33
C VAL A 11 22.02 -3.71 -19.31
N LEU A 12 21.47 -3.29 -20.45
CA LEU A 12 20.15 -2.67 -20.53
C LEU A 12 19.02 -3.66 -20.15
N ALA A 13 19.11 -4.91 -20.60
CA ALA A 13 18.14 -5.95 -20.25
C ALA A 13 18.20 -6.32 -18.75
N LEU A 14 19.39 -6.35 -18.15
CA LEU A 14 19.57 -6.58 -16.73
C LEU A 14 19.07 -5.40 -15.89
N SER A 15 19.29 -4.16 -16.32
CA SER A 15 18.80 -2.97 -15.59
C SER A 15 17.27 -2.83 -15.64
N THR A 16 16.63 -3.20 -16.75
CA THR A 16 15.16 -3.24 -16.85
C THR A 16 14.54 -4.39 -16.05
N GLN A 17 15.21 -5.53 -15.96
CA GLN A 17 14.75 -6.62 -15.09
C GLN A 17 14.94 -6.31 -13.59
N MET A 18 15.99 -5.58 -13.20
CA MET A 18 16.16 -5.15 -11.81
C MET A 18 15.11 -4.12 -11.37
N SER A 19 14.59 -3.26 -12.25
CA SER A 19 13.52 -2.30 -11.91
C SER A 19 12.14 -2.97 -11.77
N LEU A 20 11.89 -4.09 -12.46
CA LEU A 20 10.68 -4.91 -12.32
C LEU A 20 10.73 -5.85 -11.11
N ALA A 21 11.91 -6.10 -10.53
CA ALA A 21 12.14 -7.07 -9.46
C ALA A 21 12.21 -6.46 -8.05
N GLN A 22 11.83 -5.20 -7.84
CA GLN A 22 11.60 -4.73 -6.49
C GLN A 22 10.29 -5.34 -5.98
N GLY A 23 10.38 -6.49 -5.32
CA GLY A 23 9.26 -7.11 -4.61
C GLY A 23 8.71 -6.20 -3.50
N ALA A 24 7.68 -6.68 -2.80
CA ALA A 24 7.02 -5.94 -1.73
C ALA A 24 8.00 -5.37 -0.69
N ALA A 25 9.02 -6.14 -0.30
CA ALA A 25 10.05 -5.70 0.63
C ALA A 25 10.79 -4.45 0.15
N GLY A 26 11.27 -4.44 -1.11
CA GLY A 26 12.01 -3.30 -1.65
C GLY A 26 11.17 -2.04 -1.81
N ARG A 27 9.90 -2.17 -2.20
CA ARG A 27 8.97 -1.03 -2.31
C ARG A 27 8.64 -0.47 -0.93
N LEU A 28 8.30 -1.33 0.02
CA LEU A 28 8.00 -0.92 1.38
C LEU A 28 9.23 -0.29 2.06
N GLN A 29 10.42 -0.89 1.90
CA GLN A 29 11.69 -0.33 2.38
C GLN A 29 11.91 1.09 1.84
N THR A 30 11.71 1.32 0.55
CA THR A 30 11.88 2.64 -0.08
C THR A 30 10.95 3.67 0.55
N ILE A 31 9.67 3.34 0.71
CA ILE A 31 8.66 4.24 1.29
C ILE A 31 9.01 4.56 2.74
N LEU A 32 9.23 3.53 3.56
CA LEU A 32 9.51 3.71 4.99
C LEU A 32 10.84 4.44 5.23
N SER A 33 11.82 4.30 4.34
CA SER A 33 13.09 5.04 4.40
C SER A 33 12.93 6.51 4.05
N GLY A 34 11.95 6.87 3.24
CA GLY A 34 11.63 8.24 2.86
C GLY A 34 10.90 9.04 3.95
N VAL A 35 10.44 8.40 5.04
CA VAL A 35 9.68 9.08 6.09
C VAL A 35 10.42 9.00 7.43
N PRO A 36 10.89 10.13 7.98
CA PRO A 36 11.52 10.18 9.31
C PRO A 36 10.55 9.77 10.43
N GLN A 37 11.05 9.06 11.44
CA GLN A 37 10.25 8.69 12.62
C GLN A 37 9.71 9.91 13.36
N SER A 38 10.43 11.03 13.33
CA SER A 38 10.03 12.28 13.97
C SER A 38 8.69 12.84 13.47
N VAL A 39 8.23 12.45 12.29
CA VAL A 39 6.90 12.82 11.76
C VAL A 39 5.78 12.26 12.63
N PHE A 40 6.00 11.13 13.29
CA PHE A 40 4.97 10.40 14.07
C PHE A 40 5.20 10.45 15.58
N VAL A 41 6.05 11.37 16.06
CA VAL A 41 6.30 11.52 17.51
C VAL A 41 5.03 12.01 18.21
N GLY A 42 4.60 11.27 19.23
CA GLY A 42 3.39 11.59 20.02
C GLY A 42 2.07 11.19 19.34
N GLY A 43 2.12 10.58 18.17
CA GLY A 43 0.93 10.03 17.50
C GLY A 43 0.40 8.79 18.21
N GLU A 44 -0.93 8.64 18.23
CA GLU A 44 -1.61 7.45 18.73
C GLU A 44 -1.93 6.49 17.59
N GLY A 45 -1.96 5.20 17.89
CA GLY A 45 -2.32 4.16 16.92
C GLY A 45 -1.14 3.59 16.15
N ALA A 46 -1.41 2.59 15.33
CA ALA A 46 -0.42 1.96 14.47
C ALA A 46 0.03 2.91 13.35
N ILE A 47 1.30 2.80 12.96
CA ILE A 47 1.76 3.41 11.70
C ILE A 47 1.34 2.48 10.58
N VAL A 48 0.54 3.00 9.65
CA VAL A 48 0.07 2.27 8.48
C VAL A 48 0.83 2.76 7.25
N ALA A 49 1.45 1.85 6.52
CA ALA A 49 2.13 2.15 5.28
C ALA A 49 1.53 1.35 4.14
N GLY A 50 1.44 1.94 2.96
CA GLY A 50 0.94 1.26 1.77
C GLY A 50 1.60 1.74 0.50
N PHE A 51 1.67 0.84 -0.47
CA PHE A 51 2.11 1.09 -1.83
C PHE A 51 1.12 0.45 -2.79
N GLY A 52 0.80 1.15 -3.87
CA GLY A 52 0.00 0.68 -4.98
C GLY A 52 0.69 0.88 -6.31
N ASN A 53 0.65 -0.14 -7.16
CA ASN A 53 1.25 -0.14 -8.48
C ASN A 53 0.19 0.08 -9.56
N GLY A 54 0.02 1.33 -10.02
CA GLY A 54 -0.93 1.67 -11.07
C GLY A 54 -0.61 1.01 -12.43
N ASP A 55 0.65 0.64 -12.69
CA ASP A 55 0.97 -0.12 -13.90
C ASP A 55 0.35 -1.53 -13.88
N ALA A 56 0.23 -2.15 -12.69
CA ALA A 56 -0.44 -3.42 -12.54
C ALA A 56 -1.94 -3.33 -12.88
N VAL A 57 -2.58 -2.20 -12.55
CA VAL A 57 -4.00 -1.94 -12.88
C VAL A 57 -4.28 -2.17 -14.35
N ARG A 58 -3.40 -1.67 -15.22
CA ARG A 58 -3.63 -1.69 -16.67
C ARG A 58 -3.66 -3.11 -17.22
N TRP A 59 -2.73 -3.96 -16.84
CA TRP A 59 -2.71 -5.33 -17.37
C TRP A 59 -3.70 -6.26 -16.64
N ILE A 60 -4.05 -5.99 -15.37
CA ILE A 60 -5.16 -6.63 -14.69
C ILE A 60 -6.48 -6.28 -15.40
N ALA A 61 -6.70 -5.01 -15.75
CA ALA A 61 -7.87 -4.55 -16.47
C ALA A 61 -8.00 -5.20 -17.87
N VAL A 62 -6.89 -5.38 -18.59
CA VAL A 62 -6.87 -6.10 -19.88
C VAL A 62 -7.33 -7.55 -19.73
N ARG A 63 -6.91 -8.24 -18.67
CA ARG A 63 -7.38 -9.61 -18.37
C ARG A 63 -8.88 -9.64 -18.12
N GLY A 64 -9.40 -8.73 -17.30
CA GLY A 64 -10.83 -8.62 -17.04
C GLY A 64 -11.65 -8.40 -18.31
N ALA A 65 -11.16 -7.56 -19.24
CA ALA A 65 -11.80 -7.32 -20.53
C ALA A 65 -11.80 -8.58 -21.41
N GLN A 66 -10.72 -9.36 -21.40
CA GLN A 66 -10.63 -10.65 -22.14
C GLN A 66 -11.61 -11.70 -21.62
N ALA A 67 -11.99 -11.64 -20.33
CA ALA A 67 -12.99 -12.51 -19.73
C ALA A 67 -14.45 -12.12 -20.07
N GLY A 68 -14.68 -11.19 -21.00
CA GLY A 68 -16.01 -10.82 -21.50
C GLY A 68 -16.82 -9.92 -20.56
N ARG A 69 -16.17 -9.26 -19.58
CA ARG A 69 -16.85 -8.35 -18.66
C ARG A 69 -17.00 -6.95 -19.23
N ASN A 70 -17.95 -6.19 -18.66
CA ASN A 70 -18.13 -4.78 -18.97
C ASN A 70 -16.78 -4.03 -18.83
N PRO A 71 -16.25 -3.40 -19.89
CA PRO A 71 -14.93 -2.77 -19.88
C PRO A 71 -14.76 -1.65 -18.83
N ASN A 72 -15.85 -1.14 -18.26
CA ASN A 72 -15.80 -0.11 -17.22
C ASN A 72 -15.73 -0.70 -15.79
N THR A 73 -16.08 -1.94 -15.58
CA THR A 73 -16.08 -2.60 -14.26
C THR A 73 -14.69 -3.14 -13.86
N PRO A 74 -13.93 -3.79 -14.76
CA PRO A 74 -12.59 -4.31 -14.42
C PRO A 74 -11.61 -3.23 -13.96
N ASN A 75 -11.68 -2.04 -14.54
CA ASN A 75 -10.76 -0.95 -14.24
C ASN A 75 -10.89 -0.46 -12.79
N ARG A 76 -12.11 -0.40 -12.26
CA ARG A 76 -12.35 0.00 -10.87
C ARG A 76 -11.80 -1.02 -9.88
N PHE A 77 -12.05 -2.32 -10.08
CA PHE A 77 -11.52 -3.37 -9.20
C PHE A 77 -10.00 -3.47 -9.24
N ALA A 78 -9.41 -3.35 -10.43
CA ALA A 78 -7.97 -3.28 -10.57
C ALA A 78 -7.39 -2.07 -9.82
N ALA A 79 -8.06 -0.92 -9.88
CA ALA A 79 -7.68 0.28 -9.14
C ALA A 79 -7.75 0.08 -7.61
N LEU A 80 -8.81 -0.57 -7.12
CA LEU A 80 -8.96 -0.93 -5.71
C LEU A 80 -7.81 -1.83 -5.22
N ARG A 81 -7.41 -2.82 -6.01
CA ARG A 81 -6.29 -3.70 -5.67
C ARG A 81 -4.97 -2.96 -5.53
N SER A 82 -4.74 -1.92 -6.34
CA SER A 82 -3.50 -1.16 -6.36
C SER A 82 -3.52 0.12 -5.50
N ALA A 83 -4.62 0.43 -4.82
CA ALA A 83 -4.71 1.62 -3.99
C ALA A 83 -4.03 1.40 -2.62
N PRO A 84 -3.33 2.40 -2.07
CA PRO A 84 -2.94 2.42 -0.67
C PRO A 84 -4.16 2.28 0.26
N PRO A 85 -4.01 1.80 1.51
CA PRO A 85 -5.12 1.48 2.39
C PRO A 85 -6.18 2.57 2.50
N MET A 86 -5.76 3.81 2.71
CA MET A 86 -6.69 4.91 2.95
C MET A 86 -7.37 5.40 1.67
N GLN A 87 -6.72 5.29 0.52
CA GLN A 87 -7.33 5.61 -0.77
C GLN A 87 -8.28 4.51 -1.24
N ARG A 88 -8.07 3.27 -0.83
CA ARG A 88 -8.94 2.15 -1.19
C ARG A 88 -10.37 2.38 -0.71
N ASP A 89 -10.56 2.76 0.53
CA ASP A 89 -11.90 2.97 1.11
C ASP A 89 -12.66 4.08 0.37
N ILE A 90 -11.94 5.13 -0.04
CA ILE A 90 -12.50 6.21 -0.85
C ILE A 90 -12.90 5.72 -2.24
N ILE A 91 -12.00 5.01 -2.93
CA ILE A 91 -12.26 4.49 -4.27
C ILE A 91 -13.43 3.49 -4.24
N ASP A 92 -13.54 2.67 -3.20
CA ASP A 92 -14.61 1.69 -3.05
C ASP A 92 -15.97 2.36 -2.86
N GLY A 93 -16.05 3.35 -2.00
CA GLY A 93 -17.27 4.07 -1.64
C GLY A 93 -17.70 5.18 -2.60
N THR A 94 -16.82 5.64 -3.51
CA THR A 94 -17.04 6.88 -4.28
C THR A 94 -17.00 6.66 -5.79
N PRO A 95 -17.99 7.14 -6.56
CA PRO A 95 -17.97 7.06 -8.03
C PRO A 95 -16.75 7.77 -8.66
N ASP A 96 -16.18 7.21 -9.70
CA ASP A 96 -15.03 7.79 -10.44
C ASP A 96 -15.27 9.22 -10.91
N ALA A 97 -16.52 9.55 -11.27
CA ALA A 97 -16.91 10.91 -11.67
C ALA A 97 -16.76 11.92 -10.52
N ALA A 98 -17.08 11.51 -9.28
CA ALA A 98 -16.92 12.36 -8.10
C ALA A 98 -15.43 12.54 -7.75
N ILE A 99 -14.63 11.48 -7.79
CA ILE A 99 -13.18 11.56 -7.58
C ILE A 99 -12.54 12.48 -8.63
N ARG A 100 -12.94 12.34 -9.89
CA ARG A 100 -12.46 13.21 -10.98
C ARG A 100 -12.87 14.67 -10.77
N ALA A 101 -14.07 14.94 -10.29
CA ALA A 101 -14.50 16.29 -9.97
C ALA A 101 -13.70 16.89 -8.80
N ALA A 102 -13.37 16.10 -7.79
CA ALA A 102 -12.62 16.54 -6.62
C ALA A 102 -11.13 16.80 -6.95
N VAL A 103 -10.47 15.92 -7.70
CA VAL A 103 -9.01 15.97 -7.90
C VAL A 103 -8.56 15.92 -9.36
N GLY A 104 -9.45 15.90 -10.33
CA GLY A 104 -9.11 15.89 -11.76
C GLY A 104 -8.53 14.57 -12.28
N LEU A 105 -8.38 13.59 -11.42
CA LEU A 105 -7.77 12.29 -11.70
C LEU A 105 -8.73 11.15 -11.38
N THR A 106 -8.45 9.99 -11.96
CA THR A 106 -9.01 8.71 -11.53
C THR A 106 -7.88 7.78 -11.12
N ALA A 107 -8.20 6.63 -10.57
CA ALA A 107 -7.22 5.62 -10.20
C ALA A 107 -6.36 5.11 -11.39
N LEU A 108 -6.73 5.41 -12.63
CA LEU A 108 -5.99 5.05 -13.83
C LEU A 108 -4.96 6.10 -14.26
N ASP A 109 -4.98 7.29 -13.64
CA ASP A 109 -4.12 8.41 -14.01
C ASP A 109 -2.77 8.43 -13.26
N TRP A 110 -2.56 7.57 -12.27
CA TRP A 110 -1.28 7.45 -11.57
C TRP A 110 -0.50 6.19 -11.98
N VAL A 111 0.83 6.30 -11.89
CA VAL A 111 1.76 5.21 -12.20
C VAL A 111 2.01 4.37 -10.95
N GLN A 112 2.21 5.04 -9.82
CA GLN A 112 2.33 4.43 -8.50
C GLN A 112 1.88 5.42 -7.43
N THR A 113 1.43 4.87 -6.30
CA THR A 113 1.02 5.65 -5.14
C THR A 113 1.56 5.03 -3.87
N TRP A 114 1.82 5.85 -2.86
CA TRP A 114 2.22 5.38 -1.56
C TRP A 114 1.72 6.32 -0.46
N GLU A 115 1.60 5.78 0.74
CA GLU A 115 1.19 6.54 1.91
C GLU A 115 1.80 5.92 3.18
N VAL A 116 2.16 6.76 4.14
CA VAL A 116 2.49 6.39 5.51
C VAL A 116 1.69 7.31 6.44
N ALA A 117 0.92 6.73 7.32
CA ALA A 117 -0.02 7.47 8.16
C ALA A 117 -0.04 6.97 9.60
N GLN A 118 -0.33 7.87 10.55
CA GLN A 118 -0.64 7.56 11.93
C GLN A 118 -1.71 8.55 12.42
N GLY A 119 -2.94 8.08 12.56
CA GLY A 119 -4.08 8.96 12.87
C GLY A 119 -4.20 10.08 11.83
N PRO A 120 -4.27 11.36 12.25
CA PRO A 120 -4.40 12.48 11.34
C PRO A 120 -3.09 12.87 10.63
N VAL A 121 -1.95 12.35 11.09
CA VAL A 121 -0.64 12.61 10.46
C VAL A 121 -0.45 11.67 9.29
N ARG A 122 -0.44 12.22 8.08
CA ARG A 122 -0.31 11.46 6.84
C ARG A 122 0.76 12.08 5.95
N VAL A 123 1.53 11.24 5.30
CA VAL A 123 2.50 11.60 4.27
C VAL A 123 2.33 10.62 3.12
N GLY A 124 2.30 11.12 1.90
CA GLY A 124 2.15 10.27 0.74
C GLY A 124 2.76 10.86 -0.52
N GLY A 125 2.71 10.09 -1.57
CA GLY A 125 3.14 10.53 -2.88
C GLY A 125 2.51 9.72 -3.98
N MET A 126 2.51 10.29 -5.16
CA MET A 126 2.11 9.62 -6.39
C MET A 126 3.02 10.06 -7.53
N ASP A 127 3.36 9.10 -8.38
CA ASP A 127 3.90 9.40 -9.69
C ASP A 127 2.72 9.43 -10.68
N ILE A 128 2.58 10.52 -11.41
CA ILE A 128 1.48 10.78 -12.34
C ILE A 128 1.99 10.91 -13.76
N PHE A 129 1.12 10.75 -14.74
CA PHE A 129 1.49 11.05 -16.13
C PHE A 129 1.71 12.56 -16.32
N PRO A 130 2.60 12.98 -17.23
CA PRO A 130 2.91 14.39 -17.44
C PRO A 130 1.68 15.29 -17.63
N ASP A 131 0.67 14.81 -18.38
CA ASP A 131 -0.55 15.59 -18.63
C ASP A 131 -1.53 15.61 -17.44
N SER A 132 -1.27 14.81 -16.42
CA SER A 132 -2.14 14.67 -15.26
C SER A 132 -1.90 15.77 -14.22
N GLU A 133 -0.71 16.34 -14.13
CA GLU A 133 -0.40 17.42 -13.18
C GLU A 133 -1.33 18.63 -13.38
N MET A 134 -1.48 19.08 -14.62
CA MET A 134 -2.32 20.25 -14.91
C MET A 134 -3.79 20.02 -14.54
N ARG A 135 -4.30 18.81 -14.79
CA ARG A 135 -5.68 18.43 -14.41
C ARG A 135 -5.85 18.38 -12.90
N LEU A 136 -4.89 17.80 -12.19
CA LEU A 136 -4.88 17.73 -10.73
C LEU A 136 -4.85 19.13 -10.12
N ARG A 137 -3.90 19.99 -10.51
CA ARG A 137 -3.81 21.37 -10.01
C ARG A 137 -5.05 22.19 -10.31
N GLY A 138 -5.60 22.09 -11.53
CA GLY A 138 -6.82 22.79 -11.92
C GLY A 138 -8.04 22.37 -11.10
N ALA A 139 -8.20 21.08 -10.84
CA ALA A 139 -9.30 20.59 -10.01
C ALA A 139 -9.14 21.00 -8.54
N LEU A 140 -7.93 20.86 -7.98
CA LEU A 140 -7.65 21.30 -6.61
C LEU A 140 -7.92 22.80 -6.43
N PHE A 141 -7.47 23.64 -7.38
CA PHE A 141 -7.75 25.07 -7.36
C PHE A 141 -9.26 25.36 -7.38
N SER A 142 -10.00 24.68 -8.23
CA SER A 142 -11.46 24.78 -8.32
C SER A 142 -12.18 24.34 -7.03
N ASN A 143 -11.55 23.49 -6.24
CA ASN A 143 -12.04 23.01 -4.95
C ASN A 143 -11.43 23.77 -3.73
N GLY A 144 -10.94 24.99 -3.97
CA GLY A 144 -10.54 25.92 -2.91
C GLY A 144 -9.13 25.76 -2.38
N PHE A 145 -8.29 24.95 -3.01
CA PHE A 145 -6.86 24.92 -2.69
C PHE A 145 -6.19 26.23 -3.12
N ILE A 146 -5.27 26.70 -2.30
CA ILE A 146 -4.46 27.88 -2.57
C ILE A 146 -3.16 27.45 -3.22
N GLU A 147 -2.80 28.09 -4.33
CA GLU A 147 -1.51 27.88 -4.98
C GLU A 147 -0.45 28.84 -4.42
N ASP A 148 0.74 28.31 -4.14
CA ASP A 148 1.89 29.05 -3.59
C ASP A 148 3.20 28.40 -4.06
N GLN A 149 4.34 28.85 -3.53
CA GLN A 149 5.69 28.35 -3.77
C GLN A 149 6.34 27.95 -2.44
N ARG A 150 6.95 26.74 -2.40
CA ARG A 150 7.69 26.31 -1.22
C ARG A 150 9.01 25.65 -1.62
N GLY A 151 10.12 26.26 -1.22
CA GLY A 151 11.45 25.79 -1.59
C GLY A 151 11.69 25.76 -3.10
N GLY A 152 11.09 26.71 -3.85
CA GLY A 152 11.21 26.79 -5.29
C GLY A 152 10.30 25.83 -6.09
N ALA A 153 9.50 25.03 -5.43
CA ALA A 153 8.53 24.14 -6.08
C ALA A 153 7.08 24.68 -5.92
N PRO A 154 6.20 24.49 -6.91
CA PRO A 154 4.79 24.82 -6.77
C PRO A 154 4.16 23.95 -5.69
N VAL A 155 3.34 24.55 -4.85
CA VAL A 155 2.58 23.88 -3.80
C VAL A 155 1.13 24.27 -3.87
N MET A 156 0.25 23.33 -3.63
CA MET A 156 -1.17 23.58 -3.40
C MET A 156 -1.54 23.16 -1.98
N TRP A 157 -2.30 23.99 -1.27
CA TRP A 157 -2.64 23.70 0.10
C TRP A 157 -4.07 24.09 0.44
N LEU A 158 -4.64 23.38 1.42
CA LEU A 158 -5.98 23.61 1.95
C LEU A 158 -5.94 23.44 3.48
N GLY A 159 -6.59 24.35 4.22
CA GLY A 159 -6.68 24.30 5.68
C GLY A 159 -5.48 24.94 6.39
N ASP A 160 -5.74 25.75 7.41
CA ASP A 160 -4.75 26.58 8.08
C ASP A 160 -3.95 25.82 9.16
N ALA A 161 -4.66 25.02 9.97
CA ALA A 161 -4.05 24.28 11.07
C ALA A 161 -3.55 22.91 10.63
N ASP A 162 -2.29 22.57 10.91
CA ASP A 162 -1.72 21.25 10.60
C ASP A 162 -2.45 20.17 11.41
N TYR A 163 -2.73 19.03 10.75
CA TYR A 163 -3.31 17.81 11.33
C TYR A 163 -4.72 17.93 11.93
N ALA A 164 -5.34 19.10 11.90
CA ALA A 164 -6.64 19.35 12.52
C ALA A 164 -7.79 19.05 11.54
N PRO A 165 -8.64 18.04 11.79
CA PRO A 165 -9.82 17.79 10.98
C PRO A 165 -10.78 18.97 11.04
N ASP A 166 -11.37 19.33 9.89
CA ASP A 166 -12.44 20.32 9.79
C ASP A 166 -13.69 19.64 9.20
N PRO A 167 -14.73 19.41 10.00
CA PRO A 167 -15.97 18.78 9.53
C PRO A 167 -16.63 19.50 8.35
N ALA A 168 -16.39 20.81 8.20
CA ALA A 168 -16.92 21.58 7.08
C ALA A 168 -16.20 21.31 5.75
N ARG A 169 -15.05 20.65 5.80
CA ARG A 169 -14.22 20.29 4.63
C ARG A 169 -14.28 18.80 4.27
N VAL A 170 -15.14 18.04 4.91
CA VAL A 170 -15.29 16.61 4.59
C VAL A 170 -15.78 16.47 3.16
N ASP A 171 -14.93 15.89 2.32
CA ASP A 171 -15.20 15.51 0.94
C ASP A 171 -14.73 14.06 0.71
N PRO A 172 -15.65 13.09 0.76
CA PRO A 172 -15.31 11.68 0.55
C PRO A 172 -14.70 11.36 -0.83
N ALA A 173 -14.85 12.26 -1.79
CA ALA A 173 -14.28 12.08 -3.13
C ALA A 173 -12.83 12.55 -3.23
N ASN A 174 -12.31 13.25 -2.25
CA ASN A 174 -10.93 13.75 -2.22
C ASN A 174 -10.00 12.74 -1.53
N PRO A 175 -9.14 12.00 -2.28
CA PRO A 175 -8.25 10.99 -1.72
C PRO A 175 -7.08 11.55 -0.89
N PHE A 176 -6.93 12.86 -0.82
CA PHE A 176 -5.88 13.53 -0.04
C PHE A 176 -6.37 13.92 1.37
N GLY A 177 -7.05 13.01 2.07
CA GLY A 177 -7.53 13.24 3.43
C GLY A 177 -8.88 13.97 3.52
N GLY A 178 -9.57 14.12 2.38
CA GLY A 178 -10.88 14.76 2.35
C GLY A 178 -11.96 13.97 3.10
N ASP A 179 -11.84 12.66 3.20
CA ASP A 179 -12.71 11.77 3.97
C ASP A 179 -12.85 12.19 5.44
N MET A 180 -11.80 12.78 6.01
CA MET A 180 -11.77 13.29 7.39
C MET A 180 -11.75 14.83 7.46
N GLY A 181 -11.80 15.53 6.32
CA GLY A 181 -11.65 16.99 6.30
C GLY A 181 -10.26 17.45 6.74
N LEU A 182 -9.22 16.64 6.54
CA LEU A 182 -7.85 16.95 6.94
C LEU A 182 -7.28 18.10 6.08
N PRO A 183 -6.44 18.95 6.68
CA PRO A 183 -5.67 19.93 5.92
C PRO A 183 -4.72 19.20 4.99
N MET A 184 -4.43 19.79 3.82
CA MET A 184 -3.60 19.15 2.83
C MET A 184 -2.55 20.12 2.28
N ARG A 185 -1.35 19.59 2.04
CA ARG A 185 -0.19 20.26 1.46
C ARG A 185 0.35 19.36 0.37
N ILE A 186 0.33 19.79 -0.90
CA ILE A 186 0.74 18.99 -2.04
C ILE A 186 1.81 19.77 -2.80
N VAL A 187 3.00 19.21 -2.96
CA VAL A 187 4.10 19.78 -3.71
C VAL A 187 4.29 18.99 -5.01
N PHE A 188 4.59 19.69 -6.09
CA PHE A 188 4.79 19.12 -7.42
C PHE A 188 6.26 19.24 -7.83
N GLU A 189 6.89 18.12 -8.13
CA GLU A 189 8.30 18.03 -8.56
C GLU A 189 8.40 17.09 -9.77
N GLY A 190 8.35 17.66 -10.95
CA GLY A 190 8.25 16.89 -12.20
C GLY A 190 6.94 16.11 -12.26
N ASN A 191 7.01 14.83 -12.53
CA ASN A 191 5.84 13.94 -12.59
C ASN A 191 5.44 13.36 -11.21
N ARG A 192 5.93 13.94 -10.13
CA ARG A 192 5.65 13.48 -8.76
C ARG A 192 4.88 14.53 -7.99
N ALA A 193 3.80 14.12 -7.35
CA ALA A 193 3.12 14.87 -6.31
C ALA A 193 3.44 14.23 -4.95
N THR A 194 4.04 14.99 -4.03
CA THR A 194 4.26 14.57 -2.64
C THR A 194 3.33 15.39 -1.76
N TRP A 195 2.65 14.74 -0.82
CA TRP A 195 1.65 15.37 0.00
C TRP A 195 1.76 15.01 1.49
N ALA A 196 1.26 15.89 2.34
CA ALA A 196 1.15 15.65 3.77
C ALA A 196 0.01 16.46 4.38
N THR A 197 -0.44 16.07 5.57
CA THR A 197 -1.47 16.77 6.37
C THR A 197 -0.91 17.89 7.25
N GLY A 198 0.39 18.16 7.16
CA GLY A 198 1.07 19.25 7.86
C GLY A 198 2.36 19.67 7.16
N TRP A 199 2.74 20.94 7.35
CA TRP A 199 3.94 21.49 6.72
C TRP A 199 5.22 20.80 7.18
N GLY A 200 5.33 20.53 8.49
CA GLY A 200 6.50 19.86 9.04
C GLY A 200 6.68 18.44 8.49
N ALA A 201 5.59 17.69 8.31
CA ALA A 201 5.61 16.36 7.71
C ALA A 201 5.97 16.40 6.22
N LEU A 202 5.46 17.40 5.48
CA LEU A 202 5.80 17.59 4.06
C LEU A 202 7.29 17.89 3.89
N ASP A 203 7.83 18.83 4.66
CA ASP A 203 9.24 19.20 4.60
C ASP A 203 10.16 18.02 4.97
N ALA A 204 9.77 17.28 6.01
CA ALA A 204 10.50 16.08 6.44
C ALA A 204 10.52 14.98 5.37
N ALA A 205 9.43 14.78 4.64
CA ALA A 205 9.36 13.82 3.54
C ALA A 205 10.17 14.24 2.30
N ARG A 206 10.27 15.55 2.04
CA ARG A 206 11.06 16.09 0.91
C ARG A 206 12.56 16.09 1.19
N ALA A 207 12.95 16.25 2.45
CA ALA A 207 14.35 16.29 2.89
C ALA A 207 14.51 15.39 4.15
N PRO A 208 14.39 14.06 4.00
CA PRO A 208 14.40 13.16 5.14
C PRO A 208 15.74 13.22 5.88
N SER A 209 15.67 13.35 7.20
CA SER A 209 16.84 13.39 8.07
C SER A 209 16.58 12.64 9.38
N GLY A 210 17.64 12.11 10.00
CA GLY A 210 17.55 11.31 11.21
C GLY A 210 17.04 9.88 10.98
N PRO A 211 16.65 9.17 12.04
CA PRO A 211 16.11 7.82 11.93
C PRO A 211 14.80 7.81 11.15
N ASN A 212 14.66 6.91 10.19
CA ASN A 212 13.43 6.75 9.39
C ASN A 212 12.59 5.56 9.91
N VAL A 213 11.36 5.46 9.41
CA VAL A 213 10.41 4.42 9.82
C VAL A 213 10.93 3.01 9.49
N ALA A 214 11.69 2.85 8.39
CA ALA A 214 12.29 1.56 8.05
C ALA A 214 13.33 1.07 9.06
N ALA A 215 13.94 1.96 9.84
CA ALA A 215 14.92 1.60 10.88
C ALA A 215 14.29 1.04 12.17
N ARG A 216 12.97 1.04 12.31
CA ARG A 216 12.25 0.44 13.43
C ARG A 216 12.46 -1.09 13.44
N ALA A 217 12.57 -1.67 14.63
CA ALA A 217 12.76 -3.12 14.78
C ALA A 217 11.61 -3.93 14.15
N ASP A 218 10.36 -3.55 14.43
CA ASP A 218 9.16 -4.18 13.88
C ASP A 218 9.09 -4.08 12.34
N ALA A 219 9.48 -2.93 11.77
CA ALA A 219 9.58 -2.76 10.32
C ALA A 219 10.65 -3.68 9.70
N GLN A 220 11.82 -3.80 10.35
CA GLN A 220 12.89 -4.68 9.86
C GLN A 220 12.47 -6.16 9.86
N VAL A 221 11.74 -6.61 10.86
CA VAL A 221 11.20 -7.99 10.91
C VAL A 221 10.20 -8.23 9.78
N VAL A 222 9.28 -7.30 9.54
CA VAL A 222 8.33 -7.38 8.42
C VAL A 222 9.06 -7.40 7.07
N LEU A 223 10.01 -6.50 6.86
CA LEU A 223 10.79 -6.45 5.62
C LEU A 223 11.57 -7.75 5.41
N GLY A 224 12.17 -8.30 6.47
CA GLY A 224 12.84 -9.60 6.44
C GLY A 224 11.89 -10.75 6.08
N GLY A 225 10.65 -10.72 6.58
CA GLY A 225 9.60 -11.66 6.20
C GLY A 225 9.22 -11.56 4.72
N LEU A 226 9.02 -10.35 4.22
CA LEU A 226 8.68 -10.11 2.81
C LEU A 226 9.83 -10.50 1.85
N LEU A 227 11.10 -10.42 2.29
CA LEU A 227 12.23 -10.90 1.49
C LEU A 227 12.24 -12.42 1.31
N ARG A 228 11.60 -13.18 2.20
CA ARG A 228 11.48 -14.64 2.09
C ARG A 228 10.31 -15.07 1.20
N VAL A 229 9.44 -14.16 0.81
CA VAL A 229 8.37 -14.43 -0.15
C VAL A 229 8.99 -14.79 -1.49
N GLY A 230 8.70 -15.99 -1.98
CA GLY A 230 9.13 -16.46 -3.29
C GLY A 230 8.51 -15.65 -4.44
N ASN A 231 8.77 -16.05 -5.67
CA ASN A 231 8.20 -15.39 -6.84
C ASN A 231 6.70 -15.71 -6.97
N LEU A 232 5.86 -14.79 -6.54
CA LEU A 232 4.40 -14.86 -6.68
C LEU A 232 3.87 -14.04 -7.89
N GLY A 233 4.76 -13.37 -8.64
CA GLY A 233 4.39 -12.49 -9.75
C GLY A 233 4.83 -11.05 -9.53
N GLY A 234 4.30 -10.12 -10.33
CA GLY A 234 4.52 -8.69 -10.17
C GLY A 234 3.73 -8.15 -8.98
N LEU A 235 4.34 -7.25 -8.20
CA LEU A 235 3.66 -6.61 -7.08
C LEU A 235 2.54 -5.70 -7.58
N VAL A 236 1.34 -5.91 -7.08
CA VAL A 236 0.14 -5.06 -7.29
C VAL A 236 0.04 -4.04 -6.16
N SER A 237 0.08 -4.50 -4.91
CA SER A 237 0.08 -3.62 -3.75
C SER A 237 0.74 -4.30 -2.55
N VAL A 238 1.19 -3.49 -1.60
CA VAL A 238 1.60 -3.95 -0.27
C VAL A 238 1.10 -2.98 0.79
N ARG A 239 0.68 -3.52 1.93
CA ARG A 239 0.25 -2.79 3.12
C ARG A 239 1.02 -3.30 4.31
N CYS A 240 1.34 -2.39 5.23
CA CYS A 240 2.04 -2.73 6.46
C CYS A 240 1.42 -1.94 7.61
N TRP A 241 1.29 -2.58 8.75
CA TRP A 241 0.88 -2.00 10.02
C TRP A 241 1.98 -2.25 11.05
N LEU A 242 2.59 -1.18 11.55
CA LEU A 242 3.63 -1.21 12.55
C LEU A 242 3.02 -0.79 13.88
N ARG A 243 3.25 -1.57 14.92
CA ARG A 243 2.75 -1.28 16.25
C ARG A 243 3.48 -0.07 16.84
N ASN A 244 2.75 0.95 17.20
CA ASN A 244 3.28 2.11 17.92
C ASN A 244 2.48 2.31 19.20
N GLY A 245 2.56 1.34 20.11
CA GLY A 245 1.71 1.31 21.31
C GLY A 245 0.27 0.87 21.06
N ALA A 246 -0.11 0.63 19.79
CA ALA A 246 -1.46 0.28 19.39
C ALA A 246 -1.53 -1.15 18.82
N VAL A 247 -2.74 -1.60 18.62
CA VAL A 247 -3.08 -2.94 18.10
C VAL A 247 -2.88 -2.98 16.58
N VAL A 248 -2.25 -4.04 16.06
CA VAL A 248 -2.34 -4.35 14.63
C VAL A 248 -3.76 -4.82 14.29
N PRO A 249 -4.26 -4.60 13.05
CA PRO A 249 -5.65 -4.88 12.70
C PRO A 249 -5.89 -6.39 12.50
N ILE A 250 -5.77 -7.15 13.57
CA ILE A 250 -6.17 -8.56 13.63
C ILE A 250 -7.32 -8.62 14.62
N ALA A 251 -8.53 -8.86 14.13
CA ALA A 251 -9.69 -8.92 14.98
C ALA A 251 -9.51 -9.98 16.08
N GLY A 252 -9.79 -9.60 17.33
CA GLY A 252 -9.63 -10.47 18.50
C GLY A 252 -8.19 -10.66 19.02
N ALA A 253 -7.19 -9.95 18.49
CA ALA A 253 -5.79 -10.00 18.93
C ALA A 253 -5.31 -8.69 19.59
N GLU A 254 -6.10 -8.14 20.49
CA GLU A 254 -5.81 -6.82 21.11
C GLU A 254 -4.49 -6.77 21.89
N THR A 255 -3.98 -7.89 22.37
CA THR A 255 -2.74 -8.01 23.11
C THR A 255 -1.85 -9.17 22.62
N GLY A 256 -2.07 -9.62 21.38
CA GLY A 256 -1.42 -10.80 20.84
C GLY A 256 0.09 -10.63 20.57
N PRO A 257 0.76 -11.74 20.24
CA PRO A 257 2.21 -11.77 20.03
C PRO A 257 2.67 -11.08 18.74
N VAL A 258 1.76 -10.49 17.96
CA VAL A 258 2.09 -9.82 16.69
C VAL A 258 2.30 -8.33 16.89
N GLU A 259 3.49 -7.85 16.53
CA GLU A 259 3.89 -6.44 16.66
C GLU A 259 3.77 -5.67 15.34
N ALA A 260 3.85 -6.37 14.23
CA ALA A 260 3.63 -5.78 12.92
C ALA A 260 3.06 -6.80 11.95
N LEU A 261 2.38 -6.30 10.93
CA LEU A 261 1.73 -7.11 9.91
C LEU A 261 2.02 -6.50 8.53
N ALA A 262 2.26 -7.33 7.53
CA ALA A 262 2.18 -6.90 6.14
C ALA A 262 1.30 -7.85 5.33
N LEU A 263 0.60 -7.27 4.35
CA LEU A 263 -0.13 -7.97 3.30
C LEU A 263 0.36 -7.48 1.95
N ALA A 264 0.61 -8.41 1.02
CA ALA A 264 1.01 -8.09 -0.33
C ALA A 264 0.16 -8.85 -1.35
N ASP A 265 -0.28 -8.15 -2.38
CA ASP A 265 -1.02 -8.67 -3.53
C ASP A 265 -0.07 -8.74 -4.73
N TYR A 266 -0.01 -9.89 -5.36
CA TYR A 266 0.82 -10.17 -6.53
C TYR A 266 -0.02 -10.71 -7.67
N ALA A 267 0.41 -10.45 -8.89
CA ALA A 267 -0.20 -11.08 -10.04
C ALA A 267 0.77 -11.12 -11.22
N ASN A 268 0.56 -12.04 -12.14
CA ASN A 268 1.22 -12.12 -13.43
C ASN A 268 0.20 -12.51 -14.52
N ARG A 269 0.64 -12.91 -15.69
CA ARG A 269 -0.27 -13.25 -16.79
C ARG A 269 -1.07 -14.55 -16.57
N GLU A 270 -0.59 -15.43 -15.71
CA GLU A 270 -1.11 -16.79 -15.54
C GLU A 270 -1.71 -17.01 -14.16
N THR A 271 -1.11 -16.41 -13.12
CA THR A 271 -1.45 -16.66 -11.72
C THR A 271 -1.56 -15.37 -10.92
N GLU A 272 -2.25 -15.46 -9.82
CA GLU A 272 -2.28 -14.50 -8.73
C GLU A 272 -1.59 -15.06 -7.50
N GLY A 273 -1.18 -14.21 -6.60
CA GLY A 273 -0.59 -14.65 -5.35
C GLY A 273 -0.78 -13.60 -4.25
N ALA A 274 -0.73 -14.06 -3.02
CA ALA A 274 -0.75 -13.18 -1.87
C ALA A 274 0.29 -13.63 -0.84
N ALA A 275 0.79 -12.67 -0.07
CA ALA A 275 1.64 -12.93 1.07
C ALA A 275 1.15 -12.18 2.30
N MET A 276 1.17 -12.84 3.45
CA MET A 276 0.97 -12.26 4.77
C MET A 276 2.21 -12.49 5.62
N VAL A 277 2.73 -11.45 6.26
CA VAL A 277 3.86 -11.53 7.19
C VAL A 277 3.40 -11.07 8.55
N LEU A 278 3.56 -11.92 9.56
CA LEU A 278 3.31 -11.61 10.96
C LEU A 278 4.67 -11.43 11.67
N ALA A 279 5.04 -10.22 12.03
CA ALA A 279 6.21 -9.96 12.88
C ALA A 279 5.82 -10.21 14.34
N LEU A 280 6.61 -11.02 15.03
CA LEU A 280 6.30 -11.50 16.37
C LEU A 280 7.07 -10.69 17.41
N ALA A 281 6.48 -10.58 18.59
CA ALA A 281 7.15 -10.02 19.75
C ALA A 281 8.34 -10.91 20.19
N ASP A 282 9.28 -10.30 20.87
CA ASP A 282 10.45 -11.01 21.41
C ASP A 282 10.05 -12.17 22.32
N GLY A 283 10.74 -13.30 22.15
CA GLY A 283 10.50 -14.51 22.94
C GLY A 283 9.34 -15.38 22.47
N VAL A 284 8.61 -15.01 21.43
CA VAL A 284 7.57 -15.87 20.84
C VAL A 284 8.22 -16.98 20.01
N ASP A 285 7.82 -18.23 20.26
CA ASP A 285 8.24 -19.39 19.45
C ASP A 285 7.53 -19.36 18.08
N ALA A 286 8.24 -18.86 17.08
CA ALA A 286 7.72 -18.72 15.73
C ALA A 286 7.43 -20.09 15.06
N ASP A 287 8.22 -21.12 15.36
CA ASP A 287 8.04 -22.44 14.78
C ASP A 287 6.79 -23.14 15.34
N ALA A 288 6.60 -23.07 16.67
CA ALA A 288 5.39 -23.59 17.31
C ALA A 288 4.13 -22.87 16.83
N LEU A 289 4.19 -21.54 16.68
CA LEU A 289 3.06 -20.76 16.17
C LEU A 289 2.77 -21.06 14.71
N ALA A 290 3.79 -21.21 13.86
CA ALA A 290 3.63 -21.59 12.46
C ALA A 290 3.02 -23.00 12.30
N ALA A 291 3.38 -23.95 13.17
CA ALA A 291 2.76 -25.28 13.21
C ALA A 291 1.27 -25.18 13.53
N ARG A 292 0.91 -24.43 14.58
CA ARG A 292 -0.50 -24.18 14.94
C ARG A 292 -1.31 -23.51 13.82
N LEU A 293 -0.68 -22.57 13.11
CA LEU A 293 -1.31 -21.90 11.96
C LEU A 293 -1.61 -22.90 10.83
N ARG A 294 -0.69 -23.82 10.53
CA ARG A 294 -0.92 -24.86 9.51
C ARG A 294 -2.09 -25.76 9.88
N ASP A 295 -2.11 -26.23 11.13
CA ASP A 295 -3.18 -27.12 11.62
C ASP A 295 -4.54 -26.43 11.61
N ALA A 296 -4.59 -25.15 11.96
CA ALA A 296 -5.82 -24.36 12.05
C ALA A 296 -6.25 -23.73 10.72
N TRP A 297 -5.39 -23.70 9.70
CA TRP A 297 -5.66 -22.95 8.47
C TRP A 297 -7.04 -23.21 7.85
N PRO A 298 -7.52 -24.46 7.76
CA PRO A 298 -8.82 -24.73 7.15
C PRO A 298 -10.03 -24.05 7.81
N ILE A 299 -9.86 -23.54 9.03
CA ILE A 299 -10.94 -22.89 9.79
C ILE A 299 -10.69 -21.41 10.05
N LEU A 300 -9.56 -20.84 9.62
CA LEU A 300 -9.23 -19.42 9.86
C LEU A 300 -10.02 -18.48 8.97
N SER A 301 -10.36 -18.89 7.76
CA SER A 301 -11.21 -18.14 6.83
C SER A 301 -12.57 -18.82 6.63
N THR A 302 -13.59 -18.02 6.36
CA THR A 302 -14.91 -18.50 5.90
C THR A 302 -14.94 -18.68 4.39
N LEU A 303 -14.02 -18.04 3.69
CA LEU A 303 -13.87 -18.14 2.24
C LEU A 303 -13.14 -19.43 1.86
N PRO A 304 -13.51 -20.06 0.74
CA PRO A 304 -12.78 -21.22 0.25
C PRO A 304 -11.36 -20.83 -0.13
N SER A 305 -10.38 -21.56 0.39
CA SER A 305 -8.97 -21.36 0.04
C SER A 305 -8.74 -21.82 -1.41
N PRO A 306 -8.21 -20.95 -2.30
CA PRO A 306 -7.96 -21.33 -3.70
C PRO A 306 -6.80 -22.32 -3.84
N ALA A 307 -5.93 -22.39 -2.84
CA ALA A 307 -4.80 -23.31 -2.75
C ALA A 307 -4.40 -23.54 -1.29
N GLU A 308 -3.58 -24.53 -1.05
CA GLU A 308 -2.95 -24.73 0.26
C GLU A 308 -1.88 -23.66 0.50
N PRO A 309 -1.87 -22.98 1.67
CA PRO A 309 -0.85 -21.99 1.95
C PRO A 309 0.50 -22.63 2.29
N GLU A 310 1.56 -21.99 1.84
CA GLU A 310 2.89 -22.25 2.34
C GLU A 310 3.15 -21.36 3.57
N ILE A 311 3.42 -21.98 4.73
CA ILE A 311 3.66 -21.28 5.99
C ILE A 311 5.07 -21.56 6.45
N THR A 312 5.87 -20.52 6.55
CA THR A 312 7.27 -20.58 6.98
C THR A 312 7.52 -19.64 8.15
N SER A 313 8.48 -19.99 9.00
CA SER A 313 8.92 -19.19 10.14
C SER A 313 10.41 -18.83 10.01
N GLY A 314 10.83 -17.73 10.63
CA GLY A 314 12.23 -17.33 10.69
C GLY A 314 12.40 -15.83 10.91
N GLY A 315 13.54 -15.44 11.50
CA GLY A 315 13.88 -14.04 11.74
C GLY A 315 12.82 -13.26 12.54
N GLY A 316 12.17 -13.90 13.52
CA GLY A 316 11.14 -13.27 14.36
C GLY A 316 9.79 -13.07 13.63
N SER A 317 9.55 -13.74 12.52
CA SER A 317 8.27 -13.63 11.80
C SER A 317 7.76 -14.96 11.25
N ILE A 318 6.47 -15.00 10.95
CA ILE A 318 5.82 -16.03 10.16
C ILE A 318 5.42 -15.42 8.83
N THR A 319 5.72 -16.11 7.75
CA THR A 319 5.34 -15.75 6.39
C THR A 319 4.36 -16.80 5.87
N VAL A 320 3.19 -16.36 5.43
CA VAL A 320 2.16 -17.18 4.78
C VAL A 320 2.06 -16.73 3.35
N THR A 321 2.23 -17.65 2.40
CA THR A 321 2.08 -17.36 0.97
C THR A 321 1.05 -18.29 0.36
N MET A 322 0.33 -17.79 -0.63
CA MET A 322 -0.63 -18.57 -1.39
C MET A 322 -0.57 -18.12 -2.85
N ARG A 323 -0.65 -19.09 -3.77
CA ARG A 323 -0.75 -18.85 -5.21
C ARG A 323 -2.00 -19.53 -5.73
N SER A 324 -2.71 -18.87 -6.61
CA SER A 324 -3.87 -19.41 -7.31
C SER A 324 -3.82 -19.09 -8.79
N ASP A 325 -4.52 -19.86 -9.59
CA ASP A 325 -4.86 -19.46 -10.94
C ASP A 325 -5.81 -18.27 -10.92
N TRP A 326 -5.88 -17.52 -12.01
CA TRP A 326 -6.87 -16.48 -12.16
C TRP A 326 -8.27 -17.07 -12.05
N GLY A 327 -9.10 -16.51 -11.17
CA GLY A 327 -10.49 -16.89 -11.07
C GLY A 327 -11.29 -16.57 -12.34
N ASP A 328 -12.41 -17.26 -12.54
CA ASP A 328 -13.33 -17.04 -13.66
C ASP A 328 -13.92 -15.62 -13.68
N ASP A 329 -13.80 -14.92 -12.55
CA ASP A 329 -14.26 -13.55 -12.39
C ASP A 329 -13.33 -12.50 -13.02
N GLY A 330 -12.24 -12.92 -13.61
CA GLY A 330 -11.38 -12.12 -14.47
C GLY A 330 -10.76 -10.92 -13.78
N ALA A 331 -10.10 -11.13 -12.62
CA ALA A 331 -9.28 -10.14 -11.94
C ALA A 331 -9.99 -9.09 -11.06
N ALA A 332 -11.26 -9.28 -10.77
CA ALA A 332 -11.97 -8.39 -9.86
C ALA A 332 -11.38 -8.44 -8.44
N THR A 333 -11.01 -9.65 -7.99
CA THR A 333 -10.41 -9.87 -6.67
C THR A 333 -9.29 -10.92 -6.77
N ASN A 334 -8.30 -10.83 -5.91
CA ASN A 334 -7.33 -11.89 -5.71
C ASN A 334 -7.85 -12.84 -4.61
N ALA A 335 -8.28 -14.03 -4.98
CA ALA A 335 -8.89 -14.97 -4.05
C ALA A 335 -7.97 -15.31 -2.86
N ALA A 336 -6.66 -15.46 -3.08
CA ALA A 336 -5.69 -15.69 -2.01
C ALA A 336 -5.60 -14.50 -1.04
N TYR A 337 -5.64 -13.27 -1.57
CA TYR A 337 -5.61 -12.05 -0.77
C TYR A 337 -6.88 -11.88 0.06
N GLU A 338 -8.05 -12.17 -0.51
CA GLU A 338 -9.34 -12.11 0.21
C GLU A 338 -9.41 -13.14 1.35
N VAL A 339 -8.87 -14.35 1.16
CA VAL A 339 -8.74 -15.34 2.24
C VAL A 339 -7.91 -14.81 3.40
N PHE A 340 -6.80 -14.11 3.12
CA PHE A 340 -5.99 -13.49 4.17
C PHE A 340 -6.72 -12.36 4.88
N LEU A 341 -7.43 -11.51 4.15
CA LEU A 341 -8.26 -10.45 4.75
C LEU A 341 -9.38 -11.02 5.63
N ASP A 342 -10.07 -12.06 5.17
CA ASP A 342 -11.11 -12.71 5.96
C ASP A 342 -10.54 -13.36 7.24
N ALA A 343 -9.39 -14.02 7.15
CA ALA A 343 -8.71 -14.58 8.33
C ALA A 343 -8.31 -13.49 9.35
N LEU A 344 -7.87 -12.32 8.89
CA LEU A 344 -7.53 -11.19 9.76
C LEU A 344 -8.75 -10.55 10.42
N ASN A 345 -9.83 -10.38 9.66
CA ASN A 345 -11.03 -9.67 10.11
C ASN A 345 -12.00 -10.57 10.86
N GLY A 346 -11.98 -11.88 10.64
CA GLY A 346 -12.92 -12.85 11.19
C GLY A 346 -12.70 -13.20 12.68
N GLY A 347 -11.66 -12.68 13.32
CA GLY A 347 -11.35 -12.91 14.74
C GLY A 347 -10.77 -14.31 15.08
N ARG A 348 -10.79 -15.24 14.15
CA ARG A 348 -10.31 -16.62 14.39
C ARG A 348 -8.78 -16.67 14.49
N LEU A 349 -8.11 -15.91 13.64
CA LEU A 349 -6.66 -15.75 13.71
C LEU A 349 -6.25 -15.10 15.04
N GLY A 350 -6.94 -14.04 15.47
CA GLY A 350 -6.70 -13.40 16.76
C GLY A 350 -6.83 -14.36 17.93
N PHE A 351 -7.89 -15.18 17.94
CA PHE A 351 -8.08 -16.22 18.96
C PHE A 351 -6.94 -17.26 18.97
N LEU A 352 -6.46 -17.67 17.79
CA LEU A 352 -5.33 -18.60 17.67
C LEU A 352 -4.02 -17.97 18.18
N LEU A 353 -3.80 -16.70 17.90
CA LEU A 353 -2.59 -15.97 18.28
C LEU A 353 -2.53 -15.71 19.79
N ASN A 354 -3.66 -15.61 20.49
CA ASN A 354 -3.74 -15.34 21.94
C ASN A 354 -3.60 -16.60 22.82
N ARG A 355 -3.48 -17.77 22.22
CA ARG A 355 -3.27 -19.08 22.92
C ARG A 355 -1.81 -19.49 22.91
#